data_a576f025e109d2090adcc06be618d2c2
#
_entry.id   a576f025e109d2090adcc06be618d2c2
#
_cell.length_a   1.000
_cell.length_b   1.000
_cell.length_c   1.000
_cell.angle_alpha   90.00
_cell.angle_beta   90.00
_cell.angle_gamma   90.00
#
_symmetry.space_group_name_H-M   'P 1'
#
loop_
_entity.id
_entity.type
_entity.pdbx_description
1 polymer ?
#
loop_
_entity_poly.entity_id
_entity_poly.type
_entity_poly.pdbx_seq_one_letter_code
_entity_poly.pdbx_strand_id
1 'polypeptide(L)'
;MSTVLGIDVGGSGIKGAPVDLEAGDFAEPRLRIVTPHPSSPKNVAAVISEIVANYADTIGDGPVGISLPAPIRHGVVAFMANLDQKWTGLNAEEYLSDKLGRPVTVLNDADAAGVAEVHFGAASGVPGVVILTTLGTGIGSAIINDGVLLPNTCLLYTSPSPRD
;
A
#
# COMPACT_ATOMS: atom_id res chain seq x y z
N MET A 1 13.31 -0.41 -17.63
CA MET A 1 12.77 0.81 -16.98
C MET A 1 12.58 0.49 -15.51
N SER A 2 13.22 1.27 -14.65
CA SER A 2 13.18 1.08 -13.19
C SER A 2 12.02 1.83 -12.52
N THR A 3 11.18 2.54 -13.30
CA THR A 3 10.09 3.35 -12.78
C THR A 3 8.80 2.55 -12.67
N VAL A 4 8.20 2.54 -11.47
CA VAL A 4 6.92 1.88 -11.17
C VAL A 4 5.98 2.86 -10.48
N LEU A 5 4.67 2.64 -10.56
CA LEU A 5 3.70 3.45 -9.84
C LEU A 5 3.42 2.85 -8.46
N GLY A 6 3.66 3.64 -7.41
CA GLY A 6 3.22 3.35 -6.05
C GLY A 6 1.98 4.14 -5.68
N ILE A 7 0.96 3.48 -5.10
CA ILE A 7 -0.29 4.12 -4.65
C ILE A 7 -0.57 3.74 -3.20
N ASP A 8 -0.81 4.75 -2.36
CA ASP A 8 -1.22 4.61 -0.97
C ASP A 8 -2.70 4.96 -0.81
N VAL A 9 -3.52 4.01 -0.40
CA VAL A 9 -4.96 4.17 -0.19
C VAL A 9 -5.24 4.39 1.29
N GLY A 10 -5.42 5.65 1.68
CA GLY A 10 -5.79 6.02 3.04
C GLY A 10 -7.27 6.38 3.20
N GLY A 11 -7.75 6.42 4.45
CA GLY A 11 -9.14 6.78 4.75
C GLY A 11 -9.54 8.22 4.37
N SER A 12 -8.58 9.14 4.27
CA SER A 12 -8.82 10.56 3.94
C SER A 12 -8.32 10.97 2.57
N GLY A 13 -7.51 10.15 1.92
CA GLY A 13 -6.93 10.46 0.62
C GLY A 13 -6.16 9.30 0.04
N ILE A 14 -6.23 9.17 -1.27
CA ILE A 14 -5.48 8.23 -2.09
C ILE A 14 -4.36 9.03 -2.75
N LYS A 15 -3.12 8.55 -2.61
CA LYS A 15 -1.93 9.23 -3.09
C LYS A 15 -1.15 8.29 -4.00
N GLY A 16 -0.61 8.80 -5.09
CA GLY A 16 0.23 8.02 -5.99
C GLY A 16 1.34 8.85 -6.60
N ALA A 17 2.45 8.21 -6.90
CA ALA A 17 3.55 8.76 -7.66
C ALA A 17 4.35 7.67 -8.37
N PRO A 18 4.92 7.96 -9.55
CA PRO A 18 5.98 7.15 -10.11
C PRO A 18 7.22 7.19 -9.22
N VAL A 19 7.81 6.03 -9.00
CA VAL A 19 9.02 5.84 -8.17
C VAL A 19 10.12 5.27 -9.05
N ASP A 20 11.28 5.91 -9.04
CA ASP A 20 12.51 5.36 -9.60
C ASP A 20 13.14 4.39 -8.57
N LEU A 21 13.11 3.09 -8.88
CA LEU A 21 13.61 2.05 -7.99
C LEU A 21 15.15 2.04 -7.88
N GLU A 22 15.88 2.64 -8.82
CA GLU A 22 17.34 2.75 -8.74
C GLU A 22 17.74 3.92 -7.85
N ALA A 23 17.04 5.06 -7.99
CA ALA A 23 17.27 6.24 -7.16
C ALA A 23 16.67 6.10 -5.75
N GLY A 24 15.62 5.28 -5.58
CA GLY A 24 14.86 5.17 -4.33
C GLY A 24 14.06 6.44 -4.01
N ASP A 25 13.61 7.17 -5.04
CA ASP A 25 12.92 8.45 -4.89
C ASP A 25 11.78 8.60 -5.91
N PHE A 26 10.94 9.60 -5.71
CA PHE A 26 9.87 9.92 -6.66
C PHE A 26 10.44 10.42 -7.98
N ALA A 27 9.99 9.82 -9.09
CA ALA A 27 10.31 10.29 -10.44
C ALA A 27 9.49 11.53 -10.83
N GLU A 28 8.30 11.70 -10.23
CA GLU A 28 7.41 12.83 -10.44
C GLU A 28 6.71 13.26 -9.13
N PRO A 29 6.17 14.49 -9.06
CA PRO A 29 5.40 14.96 -7.92
C PRO A 29 4.21 14.04 -7.60
N ARG A 30 3.94 13.83 -6.32
CA ARG A 30 2.85 12.99 -5.85
C ARG A 30 1.48 13.63 -6.07
N LEU A 31 0.57 12.94 -6.76
CA LEU A 31 -0.84 13.28 -6.85
C LEU A 31 -1.59 12.78 -5.61
N ARG A 32 -2.50 13.61 -5.08
CA ARG A 32 -3.42 13.23 -4.00
C ARG A 32 -4.85 13.52 -4.40
N ILE A 33 -5.72 12.52 -4.31
CA ILE A 33 -7.16 12.62 -4.52
C ILE A 33 -7.86 12.25 -3.22
N VAL A 34 -8.95 12.92 -2.88
CA VAL A 34 -9.74 12.64 -1.67
C VAL A 34 -10.36 11.24 -1.80
N THR A 35 -10.29 10.46 -0.72
CA THR A 35 -10.92 9.13 -0.67
C THR A 35 -12.44 9.28 -0.84
N PRO A 36 -13.06 8.57 -1.79
CA PRO A 36 -14.48 8.67 -2.06
C PRO A 36 -15.32 8.12 -0.90
N HIS A 37 -16.51 8.67 -0.72
CA HIS A 37 -17.51 8.15 0.19
C HIS A 37 -18.78 7.72 -0.59
N PRO A 38 -19.20 6.43 -0.47
CA PRO A 38 -18.54 5.35 0.26
C PRO A 38 -17.22 4.93 -0.39
N SER A 39 -16.24 4.52 0.42
CA SER A 39 -14.91 4.04 -0.01
C SER A 39 -14.93 2.57 -0.46
N SER A 40 -15.95 2.23 -1.25
CA SER A 40 -16.16 0.88 -1.78
C SER A 40 -15.03 0.50 -2.77
N PRO A 41 -14.76 -0.80 -3.00
CA PRO A 41 -13.77 -1.24 -3.99
C PRO A 41 -13.96 -0.59 -5.37
N LYS A 42 -15.21 -0.46 -5.82
CA LYS A 42 -15.53 0.19 -7.10
C LYS A 42 -15.12 1.67 -7.14
N ASN A 43 -15.46 2.43 -6.11
CA ASN A 43 -15.20 3.86 -6.08
C ASN A 43 -13.70 4.15 -5.89
N VAL A 44 -13.02 3.36 -5.06
CA VAL A 44 -11.56 3.47 -4.87
C VAL A 44 -10.82 3.08 -6.16
N ALA A 45 -11.23 1.99 -6.84
CA ALA A 45 -10.64 1.60 -8.11
C ALA A 45 -10.78 2.68 -9.20
N ALA A 46 -11.89 3.44 -9.21
CA ALA A 46 -12.06 4.56 -10.13
C ALA A 46 -11.01 5.66 -9.88
N VAL A 47 -10.76 6.00 -8.61
CA VAL A 47 -9.72 6.99 -8.23
C VAL A 47 -8.32 6.47 -8.56
N ILE A 48 -8.05 5.19 -8.32
CA ILE A 48 -6.78 4.57 -8.69
C ILE A 48 -6.58 4.63 -10.21
N SER A 49 -7.62 4.36 -11.00
CA SER A 49 -7.56 4.46 -12.47
C SER A 49 -7.25 5.89 -12.93
N GLU A 50 -7.77 6.90 -12.26
CA GLU A 50 -7.46 8.32 -12.54
C GLU A 50 -5.98 8.62 -12.27
N ILE A 51 -5.43 8.13 -11.15
CA ILE A 51 -4.00 8.28 -10.83
C ILE A 51 -3.13 7.56 -11.86
N VAL A 52 -3.48 6.32 -12.25
CA VAL A 52 -2.77 5.56 -13.28
C VAL A 52 -2.78 6.31 -14.61
N ALA A 53 -3.93 6.86 -15.00
CA ALA A 53 -4.06 7.62 -16.25
C ALA A 53 -3.21 8.91 -16.23
N ASN A 54 -3.09 9.58 -15.07
CA ASN A 54 -2.28 10.79 -14.93
C ASN A 54 -0.79 10.53 -15.18
N TYR A 55 -0.30 9.32 -14.90
CA TYR A 55 1.12 8.96 -15.06
C TYR A 55 1.38 7.97 -16.20
N ALA A 56 0.40 7.77 -17.10
CA ALA A 56 0.48 6.75 -18.14
C ALA A 56 1.73 6.86 -19.02
N ASP A 57 2.13 8.08 -19.36
CA ASP A 57 3.31 8.34 -20.21
C ASP A 57 4.63 7.95 -19.50
N THR A 58 4.69 8.08 -18.18
CA THR A 58 5.88 7.77 -17.38
C THR A 58 6.02 6.29 -17.06
N ILE A 59 4.90 5.62 -16.74
CA ILE A 59 4.91 4.23 -16.27
C ILE A 59 4.66 3.20 -17.38
N GLY A 60 4.16 3.64 -18.57
CA GLY A 60 3.77 2.72 -19.65
C GLY A 60 2.80 1.65 -19.15
N ASP A 61 3.02 0.39 -19.58
CA ASP A 61 2.24 -0.79 -19.16
C ASP A 61 2.82 -1.49 -17.91
N GLY A 62 3.72 -0.82 -17.17
CA GLY A 62 4.37 -1.36 -15.99
C GLY A 62 3.40 -1.73 -14.86
N PRO A 63 3.85 -2.57 -13.90
CA PRO A 63 3.04 -2.96 -12.74
C PRO A 63 2.78 -1.79 -11.80
N VAL A 64 1.73 -1.94 -10.95
CA VAL A 64 1.36 -0.97 -9.93
C VAL A 64 1.43 -1.62 -8.56
N GLY A 65 2.14 -0.98 -7.62
CA GLY A 65 2.12 -1.34 -6.20
C GLY A 65 1.08 -0.51 -5.46
N ILE A 66 0.22 -1.18 -4.67
CA ILE A 66 -0.86 -0.50 -3.92
C ILE A 66 -0.78 -0.89 -2.45
N SER A 67 -0.75 0.09 -1.55
CA SER A 67 -0.93 -0.15 -0.12
C SER A 67 -2.39 0.07 0.28
N LEU A 68 -2.91 -0.84 1.13
CA LEU A 68 -4.24 -0.76 1.75
C LEU A 68 -4.11 -0.78 3.27
N PRO A 69 -4.98 -0.07 4.02
CA PRO A 69 -4.98 -0.07 5.48
C PRO A 69 -5.69 -1.32 6.03
N ALA A 70 -5.19 -2.49 5.67
CA ALA A 70 -5.77 -3.80 5.99
C ALA A 70 -4.72 -4.91 5.95
N PRO A 71 -4.88 -6.01 6.72
CA PRO A 71 -4.07 -7.21 6.55
C PRO A 71 -4.36 -7.87 5.21
N ILE A 72 -3.30 -8.16 4.45
CA ILE A 72 -3.39 -8.78 3.12
C ILE A 72 -2.77 -10.17 3.16
N ARG A 73 -3.53 -11.19 2.75
CA ARG A 73 -3.05 -12.58 2.66
C ARG A 73 -3.27 -13.12 1.26
N HIS A 74 -2.18 -13.35 0.53
CA HIS A 74 -2.24 -13.82 -0.87
C HIS A 74 -3.21 -12.98 -1.73
N GLY A 75 -3.06 -11.65 -1.66
CA GLY A 75 -3.90 -10.69 -2.39
C GLY A 75 -5.29 -10.45 -1.79
N VAL A 76 -5.71 -11.25 -0.80
CA VAL A 76 -7.04 -11.15 -0.17
C VAL A 76 -7.01 -10.25 1.06
N VAL A 77 -7.94 -9.31 1.14
CA VAL A 77 -8.17 -8.46 2.31
C VAL A 77 -8.81 -9.29 3.41
N ALA A 78 -8.07 -9.55 4.51
CA ALA A 78 -8.56 -10.38 5.60
C ALA A 78 -9.73 -9.73 6.35
N PHE A 79 -9.61 -8.43 6.66
CA PHE A 79 -10.69 -7.58 7.16
C PHE A 79 -10.37 -6.10 6.88
N MET A 80 -11.40 -5.25 6.90
CA MET A 80 -11.23 -3.82 6.63
C MET A 80 -11.87 -2.99 7.74
N ALA A 81 -11.07 -2.16 8.44
CA ALA A 81 -11.55 -1.28 9.50
C ALA A 81 -11.80 0.15 9.02
N ASN A 82 -10.96 0.67 8.13
CA ASN A 82 -10.87 2.09 7.81
C ASN A 82 -11.53 2.48 6.47
N LEU A 83 -11.96 1.50 5.67
CA LEU A 83 -12.70 1.69 4.42
C LEU A 83 -14.01 0.89 4.45
N ASP A 84 -14.74 0.85 3.32
CA ASP A 84 -15.99 0.10 3.18
C ASP A 84 -15.76 -1.40 3.45
N GLN A 85 -16.66 -2.02 4.23
CA GLN A 85 -16.60 -3.45 4.59
C GLN A 85 -16.64 -4.40 3.39
N LYS A 86 -17.06 -3.94 2.21
CA LYS A 86 -17.03 -4.71 0.96
C LYS A 86 -15.63 -5.12 0.51
N TRP A 87 -14.59 -4.55 1.11
CA TRP A 87 -13.22 -4.98 0.90
C TRP A 87 -12.91 -6.30 1.62
N THR A 88 -13.58 -6.59 2.73
CA THR A 88 -13.33 -7.79 3.53
C THR A 88 -13.64 -9.06 2.72
N GLY A 89 -12.66 -9.94 2.60
CA GLY A 89 -12.74 -11.17 1.82
C GLY A 89 -12.53 -11.02 0.31
N LEU A 90 -12.37 -9.78 -0.20
CA LEU A 90 -12.08 -9.54 -1.61
C LEU A 90 -10.61 -9.85 -1.92
N ASN A 91 -10.35 -10.55 -3.02
CA ASN A 91 -9.02 -10.59 -3.62
C ASN A 91 -8.75 -9.25 -4.30
N ALA A 92 -8.06 -8.35 -3.59
CA ALA A 92 -7.82 -6.99 -4.05
C ALA A 92 -6.82 -6.94 -5.22
N GLU A 93 -5.83 -7.83 -5.24
CA GLU A 93 -4.87 -7.92 -6.36
C GLU A 93 -5.57 -8.26 -7.67
N GLU A 94 -6.37 -9.33 -7.65
CA GLU A 94 -7.11 -9.80 -8.81
C GLU A 94 -8.13 -8.74 -9.27
N TYR A 95 -8.92 -8.23 -8.32
CA TYR A 95 -9.92 -7.21 -8.60
C TYR A 95 -9.33 -5.94 -9.22
N LEU A 96 -8.23 -5.42 -8.65
CA LEU A 96 -7.60 -4.19 -9.14
C LEU A 96 -6.82 -4.45 -10.44
N SER A 97 -6.18 -5.61 -10.61
CA SER A 97 -5.55 -5.99 -11.87
C SER A 97 -6.55 -6.03 -13.03
N ASP A 98 -7.73 -6.63 -12.81
CA ASP A 98 -8.81 -6.66 -13.79
C ASP A 98 -9.33 -5.25 -14.14
N LYS A 99 -9.46 -4.38 -13.13
CA LYS A 99 -9.93 -3.00 -13.33
C LYS A 99 -8.94 -2.11 -14.06
N LEU A 100 -7.64 -2.30 -13.83
CA LEU A 100 -6.58 -1.48 -14.39
C LEU A 100 -6.00 -2.07 -15.68
N GLY A 101 -6.32 -3.33 -16.01
CA GLY A 101 -5.77 -4.03 -17.17
C GLY A 101 -4.25 -4.23 -17.11
N ARG A 102 -3.68 -4.30 -15.90
CA ARG A 102 -2.24 -4.45 -15.65
C ARG A 102 -1.96 -5.17 -14.35
N PRO A 103 -0.75 -5.75 -14.16
CA PRO A 103 -0.38 -6.40 -12.90
C PRO A 103 -0.42 -5.44 -11.71
N VAL A 104 -1.09 -5.84 -10.64
CA VAL A 104 -1.15 -5.12 -9.37
C VAL A 104 -0.62 -6.03 -8.27
N THR A 105 0.19 -5.46 -7.38
CA THR A 105 0.57 -6.09 -6.10
C THR A 105 0.00 -5.26 -4.97
N VAL A 106 -0.63 -5.92 -3.99
CA VAL A 106 -1.24 -5.26 -2.83
C VAL A 106 -0.55 -5.66 -1.55
N LEU A 107 -0.18 -4.68 -0.72
CA LEU A 107 0.40 -4.87 0.61
C LEU A 107 -0.41 -4.09 1.67
N ASN A 108 -0.22 -4.47 2.93
CA ASN A 108 -0.59 -3.60 4.04
C ASN A 108 0.27 -2.32 4.02
N ASP A 109 -0.27 -1.19 4.48
CA ASP A 109 0.40 0.11 4.48
C ASP A 109 1.68 0.14 5.34
N ALA A 110 1.65 -0.47 6.54
CA ALA A 110 2.84 -0.56 7.40
C ALA A 110 3.87 -1.55 6.83
N ASP A 111 3.43 -2.67 6.25
CA ASP A 111 4.30 -3.63 5.57
C ASP A 111 5.00 -2.98 4.38
N ALA A 112 4.28 -2.19 3.58
CA ALA A 112 4.85 -1.46 2.45
C ALA A 112 5.91 -0.44 2.91
N ALA A 113 5.66 0.29 4.01
CA ALA A 113 6.64 1.18 4.61
C ALA A 113 7.88 0.42 5.10
N GLY A 114 7.69 -0.75 5.74
CA GLY A 114 8.78 -1.61 6.18
C GLY A 114 9.69 -2.08 5.03
N VAL A 115 9.09 -2.50 3.92
CA VAL A 115 9.83 -2.88 2.71
C VAL A 115 10.63 -1.70 2.15
N ALA A 116 10.03 -0.51 2.10
CA ALA A 116 10.70 0.70 1.63
C ALA A 116 11.92 1.06 2.50
N GLU A 117 11.79 1.00 3.83
CA GLU A 117 12.89 1.28 4.77
C GLU A 117 14.06 0.28 4.64
N VAL A 118 13.78 -0.98 4.36
CA VAL A 118 14.82 -2.00 4.13
C VAL A 118 15.58 -1.76 2.85
N HIS A 119 14.91 -1.33 1.79
CA HIS A 119 15.54 -1.15 0.49
C HIS A 119 16.20 0.23 0.32
N PHE A 120 15.58 1.28 0.86
CA PHE A 120 15.94 2.67 0.58
C PHE A 120 16.15 3.54 1.83
N GLY A 121 15.80 3.04 3.01
CA GLY A 121 15.79 3.83 4.23
C GLY A 121 16.78 3.38 5.30
N ALA A 122 16.47 3.72 6.55
CA ALA A 122 17.33 3.51 7.71
C ALA A 122 17.55 2.02 8.07
N ALA A 123 16.73 1.12 7.58
CA ALA A 123 16.85 -0.32 7.80
C ALA A 123 17.70 -1.04 6.73
N SER A 124 18.23 -0.32 5.75
CA SER A 124 19.03 -0.90 4.68
C SER A 124 20.35 -1.49 5.22
N GLY A 125 20.54 -2.80 4.96
CA GLY A 125 21.75 -3.52 5.40
C GLY A 125 21.83 -3.79 6.91
N VAL A 126 20.79 -3.49 7.70
CA VAL A 126 20.72 -3.78 9.14
C VAL A 126 20.46 -5.28 9.34
N PRO A 127 21.36 -6.03 10.00
CA PRO A 127 21.16 -7.45 10.26
C PRO A 127 20.22 -7.67 11.45
N GLY A 128 19.63 -8.88 11.53
CA GLY A 128 18.76 -9.29 12.61
C GLY A 128 17.34 -8.72 12.49
N VAL A 129 16.69 -8.50 13.62
CA VAL A 129 15.29 -8.06 13.66
C VAL A 129 15.20 -6.54 13.69
N VAL A 130 14.50 -5.99 12.71
CA VAL A 130 14.11 -4.58 12.64
C VAL A 130 12.61 -4.49 12.88
N ILE A 131 12.20 -3.57 13.73
CA ILE A 131 10.79 -3.24 13.98
C ILE A 131 10.56 -1.80 13.52
N LEU A 132 9.72 -1.63 12.51
CA LEU A 132 9.22 -0.33 12.10
C LEU A 132 7.90 -0.05 12.82
N THR A 133 7.73 1.18 13.28
CA THR A 133 6.44 1.67 13.79
C THR A 133 6.01 2.92 13.04
N THR A 134 4.77 2.96 12.59
CA THR A 134 4.14 4.14 11.99
C THR A 134 3.19 4.78 12.98
N LEU A 135 3.31 6.09 13.16
CA LEU A 135 2.47 6.88 14.09
C LEU A 135 1.61 7.83 13.27
N GLY A 136 0.29 7.60 13.26
CA GLY A 136 -0.68 8.40 12.53
C GLY A 136 -2.03 8.40 13.24
N THR A 137 -3.13 8.18 12.51
CA THR A 137 -4.47 7.98 13.09
C THR A 137 -4.49 6.76 14.02
N GLY A 138 -3.64 5.77 13.74
CA GLY A 138 -3.36 4.61 14.57
C GLY A 138 -1.86 4.34 14.64
N ILE A 139 -1.49 3.22 15.27
CA ILE A 139 -0.11 2.73 15.32
C ILE A 139 -0.01 1.52 14.40
N GLY A 140 0.72 1.66 13.29
CA GLY A 140 1.09 0.53 12.44
C GLY A 140 2.44 -0.04 12.85
N SER A 141 2.70 -1.30 12.50
CA SER A 141 4.01 -1.92 12.69
C SER A 141 4.32 -2.91 11.58
N ALA A 142 5.60 -3.03 11.24
CA ALA A 142 6.14 -4.08 10.40
C ALA A 142 7.36 -4.70 11.08
N ILE A 143 7.50 -6.00 11.00
CA ILE A 143 8.66 -6.74 11.51
C ILE A 143 9.42 -7.30 10.32
N ILE A 144 10.71 -7.03 10.30
CA ILE A 144 11.64 -7.51 9.28
C ILE A 144 12.75 -8.31 9.96
N ASN A 145 13.11 -9.46 9.45
CA ASN A 145 14.23 -10.25 9.91
C ASN A 145 15.25 -10.46 8.79
N ASP A 146 16.49 -10.00 9.00
CA ASP A 146 17.57 -10.06 8.01
C ASP A 146 17.13 -9.56 6.60
N GLY A 147 16.42 -8.43 6.56
CA GLY A 147 15.93 -7.83 5.33
C GLY A 147 14.64 -8.46 4.76
N VAL A 148 14.08 -9.50 5.40
CA VAL A 148 12.86 -10.18 4.94
C VAL A 148 11.67 -9.76 5.81
N LEU A 149 10.63 -9.20 5.17
CA LEU A 149 9.39 -8.82 5.84
C LEU A 149 8.65 -10.06 6.37
N LEU A 150 8.22 -9.99 7.62
CA LEU A 150 7.20 -10.88 8.19
C LEU A 150 5.83 -10.20 8.00
N PRO A 151 5.01 -10.63 7.03
CA PRO A 151 3.84 -9.86 6.63
C PRO A 151 2.73 -9.87 7.70
N ASN A 152 1.95 -8.80 7.75
CA ASN A 152 0.78 -8.64 8.63
C ASN A 152 1.10 -8.74 10.13
N THR A 153 2.23 -8.20 10.55
CA THR A 153 2.64 -8.14 11.96
C THR A 153 2.19 -6.87 12.69
N CYS A 154 1.29 -6.10 12.09
CA CYS A 154 0.75 -4.90 12.69
C CYS A 154 -0.06 -5.21 13.95
N LEU A 155 0.36 -4.66 15.10
CA LEU A 155 -0.23 -4.92 16.42
C LEU A 155 -1.68 -4.41 16.56
N LEU A 156 -2.10 -3.44 15.76
CA LEU A 156 -3.48 -2.96 15.76
C LEU A 156 -4.52 -4.01 15.40
N TYR A 157 -4.12 -5.08 14.73
CA TYR A 157 -5.02 -6.17 14.34
C TYR A 157 -5.21 -7.22 15.42
N THR A 158 -4.45 -7.16 16.51
CA THR A 158 -4.41 -8.18 17.56
C THR A 158 -4.76 -7.66 18.95
N SER A 159 -4.79 -6.35 19.14
CA SER A 159 -5.12 -5.73 20.43
C SER A 159 -6.53 -5.18 20.44
N PRO A 160 -7.32 -5.40 21.50
CA PRO A 160 -8.58 -4.69 21.70
C PRO A 160 -8.30 -3.18 21.74
N SER A 161 -9.16 -2.40 21.10
CA SER A 161 -9.07 -0.94 21.16
C SER A 161 -9.21 -0.49 22.63
N PRO A 162 -8.36 0.45 23.10
CA PRO A 162 -8.55 1.02 24.44
C PRO A 162 -9.86 1.82 24.62
N ARG A 163 -10.71 1.85 23.61
CA ARG A 163 -11.99 2.61 23.59
C ARG A 163 -13.24 1.74 23.63
N ASP A 164 -13.10 0.41 23.77
CA ASP A 164 -14.20 -0.54 23.94
C ASP A 164 -14.49 -0.79 25.42
#